data_da8142893a01d88ecb6506caa39a6bda
#
_entry.id   da8142893a01d88ecb6506caa39a6bda
#
_cell.length_a   1.000
_cell.length_b   1.000
_cell.length_c   1.000
_cell.angle_alpha   90.00
_cell.angle_beta   90.00
_cell.angle_gamma   90.00
#
_symmetry.space_group_name_H-M   'P 1'
#
loop_
_entity.id
_entity.type
_entity.pdbx_description
1 polymer ?
#
loop_
_entity_poly.entity_id
_entity_poly.type
_entity_poly.pdbx_seq_one_letter_code
_entity_poly.pdbx_strand_id
1 'polypeptide(L)'
;MLLKLSFSSLYARLVTVGMTILAISVSLMLYMSVEKLRTSAYTSFTDTISQTDLIVGARASSVQLLLYSVFRIGNATNNITWESYLDLVSKEEVDWTVPISLGDSHKGFRVMGTNKEFFSRYKYRGSQSVSIDKGYLFEDLYDVVLGAGVAEKLGYKIGTSLVVSHGLQSFSDHDDQPFRVSGILKKTGTPVDNTVIVSLAAIEAIHVDWSTGAKIPGQLTPIDEIREMDLTPKNITAALVGVKSKLTIFQLQRWINEYPEEAMTAILPGAALQELWRVVGVIENLLLGISVVVIFTTLVGMAAIMFSSLSERRREMAIWRAMGASPFTVIGLLMLEAIFISILSITFSVVLLFCVLNLLQPWIDYNYGILVNIEMLAIKDMYVFAVFIIASITVSLLPAIRAYWFSINDGMTIKLLLKN
;
A
#
# COMPACT_ATOMS: atom_id res chain seq x y z
N MET A 1 1.95 -38.63 -28.84
CA MET A 1 3.36 -38.93 -29.11
C MET A 1 4.24 -37.71 -28.87
N LEU A 2 3.96 -36.56 -29.47
CA LEU A 2 4.74 -35.30 -29.30
C LEU A 2 4.86 -34.85 -27.83
N LEU A 3 3.78 -34.91 -27.04
CA LEU A 3 3.79 -34.53 -25.61
C LEU A 3 4.75 -35.39 -24.77
N LYS A 4 4.78 -36.72 -25.01
CA LYS A 4 5.72 -37.62 -24.30
C LYS A 4 7.17 -37.33 -24.66
N LEU A 5 7.44 -37.05 -25.95
CA LEU A 5 8.78 -36.68 -26.42
C LEU A 5 9.25 -35.31 -25.84
N SER A 6 8.37 -34.33 -25.82
CA SER A 6 8.65 -33.04 -25.19
C SER A 6 8.98 -33.18 -23.72
N PHE A 7 8.20 -33.95 -22.97
CA PHE A 7 8.42 -34.17 -21.54
C PHE A 7 9.73 -34.94 -21.25
N SER A 8 10.03 -35.97 -22.03
CA SER A 8 11.30 -36.70 -21.92
C SER A 8 12.52 -35.80 -22.22
N SER A 9 12.39 -34.93 -23.21
CA SER A 9 13.42 -33.95 -23.58
C SER A 9 13.67 -32.90 -22.46
N LEU A 10 12.61 -32.40 -21.83
CA LEU A 10 12.71 -31.48 -20.68
C LEU A 10 13.38 -32.16 -19.48
N TYR A 11 13.02 -33.43 -19.22
CA TYR A 11 13.58 -34.20 -18.11
C TYR A 11 15.10 -34.43 -18.26
N ALA A 12 15.59 -34.64 -19.49
CA ALA A 12 17.04 -34.80 -19.76
C ALA A 12 17.87 -33.55 -19.44
N ARG A 13 17.23 -32.38 -19.26
CA ARG A 13 17.87 -31.07 -19.00
C ARG A 13 17.28 -30.36 -17.80
N LEU A 14 16.93 -31.10 -16.79
CA LEU A 14 16.20 -30.64 -15.62
C LEU A 14 16.83 -29.42 -14.96
N VAL A 15 18.16 -29.33 -14.90
CA VAL A 15 18.88 -28.20 -14.30
C VAL A 15 18.70 -26.94 -15.13
N THR A 16 18.96 -26.99 -16.44
CA THR A 16 18.85 -25.81 -17.32
C THR A 16 17.40 -25.32 -17.43
N VAL A 17 16.47 -26.25 -17.60
CA VAL A 17 15.02 -25.96 -17.65
C VAL A 17 14.55 -25.41 -16.31
N GLY A 18 14.97 -26.01 -15.20
CA GLY A 18 14.63 -25.55 -13.86
C GLY A 18 15.12 -24.14 -13.57
N MET A 19 16.34 -23.80 -13.95
CA MET A 19 16.88 -22.45 -13.85
C MET A 19 16.10 -21.45 -14.71
N THR A 20 15.68 -21.85 -15.90
CA THR A 20 14.86 -21.02 -16.78
C THR A 20 13.47 -20.77 -16.17
N ILE A 21 12.82 -21.82 -15.67
CA ILE A 21 11.54 -21.71 -14.98
C ILE A 21 11.67 -20.81 -13.76
N LEU A 22 12.70 -20.97 -12.95
CA LEU A 22 12.95 -20.12 -11.78
C LEU A 22 13.12 -18.65 -12.17
N ALA A 23 13.97 -18.35 -13.17
CA ALA A 23 14.20 -16.98 -13.62
C ALA A 23 12.92 -16.30 -14.13
N ILE A 24 12.13 -17.00 -14.96
CA ILE A 24 10.86 -16.51 -15.45
C ILE A 24 9.86 -16.33 -14.30
N SER A 25 9.80 -17.30 -13.39
CA SER A 25 8.88 -17.24 -12.25
C SER A 25 9.15 -16.08 -11.31
N VAL A 26 10.43 -15.82 -11.01
CA VAL A 26 10.83 -14.66 -10.20
C VAL A 26 10.47 -13.35 -10.91
N SER A 27 10.66 -13.27 -12.23
CA SER A 27 10.33 -12.08 -13.03
C SER A 27 8.82 -11.80 -13.07
N LEU A 28 8.01 -12.83 -13.28
CA LEU A 28 6.55 -12.72 -13.24
C LEU A 28 6.05 -12.42 -11.82
N MET A 29 6.62 -13.04 -10.79
CA MET A 29 6.33 -12.75 -9.40
C MET A 29 6.60 -11.28 -9.08
N LEU A 30 7.74 -10.74 -9.52
CA LEU A 30 8.09 -9.33 -9.30
C LEU A 30 7.03 -8.39 -9.92
N TYR A 31 6.64 -8.63 -11.17
CA TYR A 31 5.58 -7.88 -11.84
C TYR A 31 4.26 -7.93 -11.05
N MET A 32 3.83 -9.14 -10.68
CA MET A 32 2.58 -9.33 -9.92
C MET A 32 2.66 -8.70 -8.53
N SER A 33 3.82 -8.74 -7.87
CA SER A 33 4.02 -8.11 -6.56
C SER A 33 3.86 -6.59 -6.64
N VAL A 34 4.46 -5.96 -7.65
CA VAL A 34 4.33 -4.51 -7.88
C VAL A 34 2.87 -4.12 -8.13
N GLU A 35 2.16 -4.87 -8.99
CA GLU A 35 0.75 -4.59 -9.30
C GLU A 35 -0.17 -4.83 -8.09
N LYS A 36 0.07 -5.87 -7.30
CA LYS A 36 -0.69 -6.17 -6.07
C LYS A 36 -0.46 -5.10 -5.01
N LEU A 37 0.79 -4.70 -4.76
CA LEU A 37 1.11 -3.63 -3.81
C LEU A 37 0.48 -2.31 -4.24
N ARG A 38 0.57 -1.96 -5.52
CA ARG A 38 -0.05 -0.78 -6.10
C ARG A 38 -1.56 -0.75 -5.86
N THR A 39 -2.25 -1.83 -6.23
CA THR A 39 -3.71 -1.92 -6.10
C THR A 39 -4.12 -1.89 -4.63
N SER A 40 -3.42 -2.60 -3.75
CA SER A 40 -3.70 -2.61 -2.31
C SER A 40 -3.43 -1.25 -1.66
N ALA A 41 -2.35 -0.57 -2.03
CA ALA A 41 -2.07 0.78 -1.56
C ALA A 41 -3.19 1.74 -2.00
N TYR A 42 -3.54 1.75 -3.29
CA TYR A 42 -4.60 2.60 -3.82
C TYR A 42 -5.93 2.37 -3.08
N THR A 43 -6.34 1.12 -2.92
CA THR A 43 -7.57 0.75 -2.23
C THR A 43 -7.53 1.15 -0.76
N SER A 44 -6.44 0.86 -0.05
CA SER A 44 -6.28 1.24 1.36
C SER A 44 -6.36 2.75 1.57
N PHE A 45 -5.74 3.54 0.69
CA PHE A 45 -5.80 5.00 0.78
C PHE A 45 -7.21 5.53 0.44
N THR A 46 -7.85 5.02 -0.59
CA THR A 46 -9.21 5.43 -0.98
C THR A 46 -10.23 5.03 0.09
N ASP A 47 -10.03 3.88 0.71
CA ASP A 47 -10.92 3.35 1.75
C ASP A 47 -10.72 4.02 3.11
N THR A 48 -9.59 4.72 3.31
CA THR A 48 -9.25 5.33 4.61
C THR A 48 -10.22 6.43 5.00
N ILE A 49 -10.72 7.21 4.03
CA ILE A 49 -11.64 8.30 4.30
C ILE A 49 -12.85 8.22 3.36
N SER A 50 -13.95 7.78 3.93
CA SER A 50 -15.22 7.64 3.23
C SER A 50 -16.25 8.61 3.84
N GLN A 51 -17.14 9.15 3.01
CA GLN A 51 -18.25 10.02 3.44
C GLN A 51 -17.84 11.36 4.12
N THR A 52 -16.57 11.76 4.06
CA THR A 52 -16.13 13.10 4.41
C THR A 52 -16.10 13.95 3.14
N ASP A 53 -16.79 15.08 3.17
CA ASP A 53 -16.95 15.92 1.99
C ASP A 53 -15.80 16.90 1.83
N LEU A 54 -15.42 17.55 2.93
CA LEU A 54 -14.30 18.48 2.97
C LEU A 54 -13.40 18.19 4.17
N ILE A 55 -12.13 18.49 4.00
CA ILE A 55 -11.16 18.62 5.09
C ILE A 55 -10.71 20.08 5.11
N VAL A 56 -10.80 20.68 6.27
CA VAL A 56 -10.46 22.10 6.49
C VAL A 56 -9.27 22.19 7.43
N GLY A 57 -8.35 23.09 7.14
CA GLY A 57 -7.19 23.36 8.00
C GLY A 57 -6.55 24.70 7.64
N ALA A 58 -5.46 25.05 8.28
CA ALA A 58 -4.68 26.22 7.92
C ALA A 58 -4.18 26.11 6.47
N ARG A 59 -3.89 27.27 5.85
CA ARG A 59 -3.47 27.32 4.43
C ARG A 59 -2.26 26.44 4.15
N ALA A 60 -2.48 25.40 3.34
CA ALA A 60 -1.50 24.41 2.93
C ALA A 60 -1.84 23.86 1.54
N SER A 61 -0.96 23.05 0.95
CA SER A 61 -1.32 22.29 -0.26
C SER A 61 -2.35 21.20 0.07
N SER A 62 -3.18 20.86 -0.93
CA SER A 62 -4.21 19.83 -0.77
C SER A 62 -3.64 18.49 -0.30
N VAL A 63 -2.50 18.10 -0.86
CA VAL A 63 -1.83 16.87 -0.50
C VAL A 63 -1.28 16.93 0.93
N GLN A 64 -0.67 18.03 1.33
CA GLN A 64 -0.13 18.18 2.67
C GLN A 64 -1.23 18.12 3.73
N LEU A 65 -2.35 18.86 3.53
CA LEU A 65 -3.49 18.83 4.43
C LEU A 65 -4.08 17.42 4.55
N LEU A 66 -4.22 16.70 3.44
CA LEU A 66 -4.66 15.31 3.43
C LEU A 66 -3.70 14.40 4.21
N LEU A 67 -2.40 14.51 3.97
CA LEU A 67 -1.38 13.64 4.57
C LEU A 67 -1.36 13.76 6.10
N TYR A 68 -1.32 14.98 6.65
CA TYR A 68 -1.26 15.09 8.11
C TYR A 68 -2.59 14.84 8.79
N SER A 69 -3.72 15.30 8.22
CA SER A 69 -5.03 15.19 8.87
C SER A 69 -5.64 13.79 8.82
N VAL A 70 -5.40 13.03 7.74
CA VAL A 70 -5.97 11.69 7.53
C VAL A 70 -4.94 10.59 7.75
N PHE A 71 -3.77 10.72 7.10
CA PHE A 71 -2.75 9.67 7.12
C PHE A 71 -1.75 9.78 8.26
N ARG A 72 -1.80 10.86 9.06
CA ARG A 72 -0.87 11.13 10.17
C ARG A 72 0.59 11.25 9.72
N ILE A 73 0.83 11.60 8.45
CA ILE A 73 2.14 11.74 7.83
C ILE A 73 2.49 13.23 7.75
N GLY A 74 3.67 13.60 8.25
CA GLY A 74 4.12 14.99 8.29
C GLY A 74 3.50 15.78 9.44
N ASN A 75 3.70 17.09 9.45
CA ASN A 75 3.20 18.02 10.46
C ASN A 75 2.42 19.15 9.78
N ALA A 76 1.41 19.67 10.46
CA ALA A 76 0.81 20.93 10.08
C ALA A 76 1.82 22.07 10.31
N THR A 77 1.86 23.03 9.42
CA THR A 77 2.70 24.24 9.57
C THR A 77 2.05 25.24 10.50
N ASN A 78 0.71 25.32 10.47
CA ASN A 78 -0.10 26.18 11.32
C ASN A 78 -1.39 25.44 11.72
N ASN A 79 -2.02 25.93 12.75
CA ASN A 79 -3.35 25.51 13.20
C ASN A 79 -4.38 26.59 12.79
N ILE A 80 -5.66 26.25 12.87
CA ILE A 80 -6.77 27.21 12.77
C ILE A 80 -7.32 27.51 14.16
N THR A 81 -7.76 28.74 14.38
CA THR A 81 -8.31 29.15 15.65
C THR A 81 -9.64 28.47 15.93
N TRP A 82 -9.96 28.30 17.20
CA TRP A 82 -11.25 27.74 17.61
C TRP A 82 -12.43 28.62 17.17
N GLU A 83 -12.23 29.94 17.14
CA GLU A 83 -13.23 30.90 16.65
C GLU A 83 -13.57 30.67 15.18
N SER A 84 -12.55 30.55 14.31
CA SER A 84 -12.75 30.23 12.89
C SER A 84 -13.42 28.88 12.67
N TYR A 85 -13.11 27.89 13.53
CA TYR A 85 -13.80 26.61 13.52
C TYR A 85 -15.29 26.75 13.91
N LEU A 86 -15.62 27.55 14.92
CA LEU A 86 -17.02 27.78 15.32
C LEU A 86 -17.80 28.50 14.23
N ASP A 87 -17.18 29.43 13.53
CA ASP A 87 -17.81 30.09 12.37
C ASP A 87 -18.11 29.08 11.25
N LEU A 88 -17.21 28.13 11.01
CA LEU A 88 -17.44 27.04 10.07
C LEU A 88 -18.64 26.17 10.52
N VAL A 89 -18.69 25.80 11.80
CA VAL A 89 -19.78 24.99 12.37
C VAL A 89 -21.14 25.67 12.24
N SER A 90 -21.16 27.01 12.33
CA SER A 90 -22.38 27.82 12.27
C SER A 90 -23.02 27.89 10.87
N LYS A 91 -22.34 27.41 9.81
CA LYS A 91 -22.85 27.49 8.43
C LYS A 91 -24.00 26.53 8.18
N GLU A 92 -25.01 27.03 7.49
CA GLU A 92 -26.22 26.24 7.17
C GLU A 92 -25.92 25.01 6.31
N GLU A 93 -24.91 25.07 5.47
CA GLU A 93 -24.49 23.99 4.57
C GLU A 93 -23.87 22.81 5.31
N VAL A 94 -23.36 23.04 6.52
CA VAL A 94 -22.67 22.03 7.32
C VAL A 94 -23.68 21.13 8.02
N ASP A 95 -23.51 19.81 7.88
CA ASP A 95 -24.27 18.79 8.59
C ASP A 95 -23.56 18.36 9.88
N TRP A 96 -22.27 18.09 9.79
CA TRP A 96 -21.44 17.72 10.93
C TRP A 96 -19.99 18.15 10.73
N THR A 97 -19.29 18.30 11.82
CA THR A 97 -17.85 18.54 11.84
C THR A 97 -17.17 17.71 12.91
N VAL A 98 -15.96 17.27 12.63
CA VAL A 98 -15.09 16.57 13.59
C VAL A 98 -13.76 17.32 13.67
N PRO A 99 -13.49 18.04 14.77
CA PRO A 99 -12.22 18.72 14.96
C PRO A 99 -11.11 17.71 15.29
N ILE A 100 -9.90 18.00 14.81
CA ILE A 100 -8.71 17.19 14.99
C ILE A 100 -7.57 18.10 15.44
N SER A 101 -6.96 17.79 16.58
CA SER A 101 -5.73 18.40 17.07
C SER A 101 -4.59 17.38 17.01
N LEU A 102 -3.48 17.78 16.40
CA LEU A 102 -2.28 16.95 16.25
C LEU A 102 -1.08 17.79 16.67
N GLY A 103 -0.10 17.19 17.29
CA GLY A 103 1.11 17.86 17.74
C GLY A 103 1.96 16.96 18.60
N ASP A 104 1.31 16.11 19.36
CA ASP A 104 1.92 15.26 20.36
C ASP A 104 2.11 13.84 19.87
N SER A 105 2.87 13.08 20.64
CA SER A 105 3.15 11.67 20.35
C SER A 105 3.29 10.84 21.62
N HIS A 106 3.20 9.52 21.45
CA HIS A 106 3.55 8.56 22.47
C HIS A 106 4.38 7.45 21.86
N LYS A 107 5.64 7.32 22.28
CA LYS A 107 6.57 6.30 21.75
C LYS A 107 6.58 6.17 20.22
N GLY A 108 6.55 7.32 19.53
CA GLY A 108 6.55 7.39 18.05
C GLY A 108 5.18 7.27 17.40
N PHE A 109 4.10 7.00 18.15
CA PHE A 109 2.73 7.06 17.66
C PHE A 109 2.15 8.46 17.80
N ARG A 110 1.41 8.93 16.79
CA ARG A 110 0.73 10.22 16.86
C ARG A 110 -0.38 10.20 17.90
N VAL A 111 -0.45 11.27 18.72
CA VAL A 111 -1.59 11.56 19.55
C VAL A 111 -2.53 12.48 18.77
N MET A 112 -3.81 12.16 18.80
CA MET A 112 -4.87 12.91 18.17
C MET A 112 -5.92 13.31 19.20
N GLY A 113 -6.05 14.62 19.42
CA GLY A 113 -7.19 15.19 20.15
C GLY A 113 -8.39 15.28 19.23
N THR A 114 -9.56 14.81 19.69
CA THR A 114 -10.82 14.90 18.92
C THR A 114 -12.03 14.80 19.85
N ASN A 115 -13.23 14.84 19.29
CA ASN A 115 -14.48 14.64 20.02
C ASN A 115 -15.06 13.22 19.79
N LYS A 116 -16.11 12.87 20.56
CA LYS A 116 -16.78 11.55 20.45
C LYS A 116 -17.44 11.33 19.09
N GLU A 117 -17.76 12.38 18.36
CA GLU A 117 -18.36 12.27 17.02
C GLU A 117 -17.40 11.65 15.99
N PHE A 118 -16.10 11.76 16.21
CA PHE A 118 -15.10 11.07 15.38
C PHE A 118 -15.46 9.60 15.17
N PHE A 119 -15.80 8.87 16.21
CA PHE A 119 -16.05 7.42 16.14
C PHE A 119 -17.32 7.06 15.36
N SER A 120 -18.28 7.95 15.30
CA SER A 120 -19.53 7.75 14.56
C SER A 120 -19.49 8.31 13.14
N ARG A 121 -18.80 9.44 12.94
CA ARG A 121 -18.78 10.19 11.66
C ARG A 121 -17.63 9.79 10.76
N TYR A 122 -16.45 9.43 11.30
CA TYR A 122 -15.37 8.92 10.48
C TYR A 122 -15.73 7.53 9.94
N LYS A 123 -15.82 7.44 8.62
CA LYS A 123 -16.14 6.21 7.91
C LYS A 123 -14.95 5.73 7.09
N TYR A 124 -14.76 4.42 7.06
CA TYR A 124 -13.76 3.75 6.23
C TYR A 124 -14.41 2.58 5.48
N ARG A 125 -13.77 2.08 4.43
CA ARG A 125 -14.28 0.99 3.58
C ARG A 125 -15.75 1.20 3.18
N GLY A 126 -16.05 2.40 2.70
CA GLY A 126 -17.39 2.82 2.25
C GLY A 126 -18.31 3.29 3.35
N SER A 127 -18.54 2.54 4.42
CA SER A 127 -19.54 2.89 5.44
C SER A 127 -19.26 2.39 6.86
N GLN A 128 -18.14 1.71 7.08
CA GLN A 128 -17.82 1.17 8.41
C GLN A 128 -17.40 2.29 9.36
N SER A 129 -17.96 2.29 10.58
CA SER A 129 -17.56 3.19 11.66
C SER A 129 -16.46 2.59 12.50
N VAL A 130 -15.63 3.45 13.05
CA VAL A 130 -14.65 3.05 14.06
C VAL A 130 -15.38 2.56 15.32
N SER A 131 -15.07 1.36 15.79
CA SER A 131 -15.74 0.72 16.93
C SER A 131 -14.74 0.22 17.96
N ILE A 132 -15.19 0.18 19.21
CA ILE A 132 -14.43 -0.35 20.34
C ILE A 132 -14.38 -1.88 20.25
N ASP A 133 -13.20 -2.45 20.51
CA ASP A 133 -12.99 -3.89 20.75
C ASP A 133 -13.09 -4.20 22.25
N LYS A 134 -12.41 -3.39 23.09
CA LYS A 134 -12.37 -3.56 24.53
C LYS A 134 -12.47 -2.21 25.22
N GLY A 135 -13.17 -2.17 26.37
CA GLY A 135 -13.33 -0.96 27.18
C GLY A 135 -14.42 -0.03 26.66
N TYR A 136 -14.21 1.27 26.78
CA TYR A 136 -15.15 2.32 26.44
C TYR A 136 -14.43 3.54 25.85
N LEU A 137 -15.18 4.46 25.23
CA LEU A 137 -14.64 5.75 24.76
C LEU A 137 -14.27 6.62 25.97
N PHE A 138 -13.40 7.62 25.76
CA PHE A 138 -13.01 8.54 26.82
C PHE A 138 -14.22 9.22 27.46
N GLU A 139 -14.32 9.10 28.81
CA GLU A 139 -15.34 9.73 29.65
C GLU A 139 -14.68 10.69 30.64
N ASP A 140 -13.51 10.33 31.15
CA ASP A 140 -12.65 11.17 31.98
C ASP A 140 -11.68 12.01 31.12
N LEU A 141 -11.20 13.14 31.68
CA LEU A 141 -10.27 14.05 31.02
C LEU A 141 -9.00 13.35 30.53
N TYR A 142 -8.44 12.44 31.35
CA TYR A 142 -7.20 11.70 31.06
C TYR A 142 -7.44 10.29 30.54
N ASP A 143 -8.62 10.02 30.04
CA ASP A 143 -8.88 8.78 29.34
C ASP A 143 -8.27 8.82 27.92
N VAL A 144 -7.72 7.68 27.50
CA VAL A 144 -7.16 7.50 26.16
C VAL A 144 -7.70 6.26 25.50
N VAL A 145 -8.06 6.38 24.23
CA VAL A 145 -8.46 5.28 23.37
C VAL A 145 -7.32 4.96 22.41
N LEU A 146 -6.90 3.70 22.36
CA LEU A 146 -5.80 3.26 21.51
C LEU A 146 -6.32 2.63 20.22
N GLY A 147 -5.69 2.96 19.10
CA GLY A 147 -5.80 2.16 17.89
C GLY A 147 -5.28 0.75 18.11
N ALA A 148 -5.82 -0.23 17.40
CA ALA A 148 -5.47 -1.65 17.56
C ALA A 148 -3.96 -1.90 17.40
N GLY A 149 -3.31 -1.25 16.43
CA GLY A 149 -1.88 -1.39 16.17
C GLY A 149 -1.02 -0.83 17.30
N VAL A 150 -1.43 0.29 17.94
CA VAL A 150 -0.73 0.84 19.10
C VAL A 150 -0.77 -0.13 20.28
N ALA A 151 -1.97 -0.64 20.58
CA ALA A 151 -2.17 -1.58 21.68
C ALA A 151 -1.37 -2.88 21.48
N GLU A 152 -1.35 -3.41 20.25
CA GLU A 152 -0.61 -4.61 19.89
C GLU A 152 0.91 -4.39 19.98
N LYS A 153 1.44 -3.33 19.37
CA LYS A 153 2.88 -3.06 19.30
C LYS A 153 3.49 -2.74 20.68
N LEU A 154 2.74 -2.02 21.53
CA LEU A 154 3.22 -1.65 22.86
C LEU A 154 2.80 -2.63 23.97
N GLY A 155 1.98 -3.63 23.63
CA GLY A 155 1.47 -4.61 24.60
C GLY A 155 0.52 -4.01 25.64
N TYR A 156 -0.18 -2.92 25.31
CA TYR A 156 -1.03 -2.19 26.24
C TYR A 156 -2.40 -2.85 26.42
N LYS A 157 -2.92 -2.73 27.64
CA LYS A 157 -4.23 -3.25 28.05
C LYS A 157 -5.06 -2.13 28.67
N ILE A 158 -6.36 -2.34 28.79
CA ILE A 158 -7.24 -1.43 29.54
C ILE A 158 -6.68 -1.20 30.94
N GLY A 159 -6.64 0.06 31.35
CA GLY A 159 -6.11 0.50 32.64
C GLY A 159 -4.60 0.77 32.66
N THR A 160 -3.87 0.49 31.55
CA THR A 160 -2.44 0.84 31.43
C THR A 160 -2.29 2.36 31.49
N SER A 161 -1.30 2.84 32.25
CA SER A 161 -0.93 4.26 32.26
C SER A 161 0.07 4.56 31.16
N LEU A 162 -0.07 5.70 30.50
CA LEU A 162 0.87 6.19 29.48
C LEU A 162 1.08 7.70 29.60
N VAL A 163 2.23 8.15 29.18
CA VAL A 163 2.63 9.57 29.16
C VAL A 163 2.71 10.02 27.70
N VAL A 164 2.22 11.21 27.42
CA VAL A 164 2.29 11.86 26.10
C VAL A 164 3.52 12.77 26.06
N SER A 165 4.20 12.82 24.93
CA SER A 165 5.37 13.65 24.69
C SER A 165 5.05 14.73 23.68
N HIS A 166 5.60 15.92 23.83
CA HIS A 166 5.40 17.03 22.91
C HIS A 166 6.18 16.77 21.58
N GLY A 167 5.49 16.72 20.45
CA GLY A 167 6.10 16.44 19.14
C GLY A 167 6.50 14.97 18.95
N LEU A 168 7.08 14.62 17.78
CA LEU A 168 7.46 13.22 17.43
C LEU A 168 8.82 12.80 17.96
N GLN A 169 9.73 13.74 18.20
CA GLN A 169 11.13 13.50 18.59
C GLN A 169 11.54 14.37 19.79
N SER A 170 10.57 14.85 20.55
CA SER A 170 10.85 15.67 21.72
C SER A 170 11.28 14.80 22.90
N PHE A 171 12.22 15.33 23.70
CA PHE A 171 12.61 14.79 24.99
C PHE A 171 11.79 15.38 26.14
N SER A 172 10.69 16.07 25.82
CA SER A 172 9.83 16.74 26.81
C SER A 172 8.55 15.93 26.97
N ASP A 173 8.50 15.17 28.06
CA ASP A 173 7.36 14.33 28.40
C ASP A 173 6.42 15.06 29.39
N HIS A 174 5.11 14.83 29.27
CA HIS A 174 4.09 15.33 30.20
C HIS A 174 3.92 14.31 31.37
N ASP A 175 5.02 14.04 32.10
CA ASP A 175 5.09 13.02 33.16
C ASP A 175 4.14 13.30 34.35
N ASP A 176 3.78 14.55 34.52
CA ASP A 176 2.90 15.06 35.57
C ASP A 176 1.42 14.80 35.31
N GLN A 177 1.05 14.44 34.07
CA GLN A 177 -0.33 14.23 33.66
C GLN A 177 -0.49 12.89 32.90
N PRO A 178 -0.39 11.75 33.57
CA PRO A 178 -0.48 10.45 32.92
C PRO A 178 -1.91 10.15 32.47
N PHE A 179 -2.04 9.62 31.26
CA PHE A 179 -3.29 9.11 30.70
C PHE A 179 -3.53 7.66 31.11
N ARG A 180 -4.79 7.24 31.14
CA ARG A 180 -5.21 5.88 31.39
C ARG A 180 -5.92 5.31 30.17
N VAL A 181 -5.52 4.13 29.71
CA VAL A 181 -6.19 3.43 28.61
C VAL A 181 -7.59 3.01 29.02
N SER A 182 -8.61 3.69 28.48
CA SER A 182 -10.03 3.41 28.66
C SER A 182 -10.59 2.47 27.60
N GLY A 183 -10.06 2.54 26.38
CA GLY A 183 -10.55 1.75 25.25
C GLY A 183 -9.48 1.34 24.27
N ILE A 184 -9.73 0.23 23.58
CA ILE A 184 -8.94 -0.25 22.44
C ILE A 184 -9.89 -0.46 21.27
N LEU A 185 -9.55 0.10 20.10
CA LEU A 185 -10.35 0.02 18.90
C LEU A 185 -10.20 -1.33 18.22
N LYS A 186 -11.23 -1.74 17.47
CA LYS A 186 -11.12 -2.82 16.49
C LYS A 186 -10.17 -2.41 15.36
N LYS A 187 -9.46 -3.38 14.82
CA LYS A 187 -8.55 -3.17 13.70
C LYS A 187 -9.32 -2.70 12.47
N THR A 188 -8.91 -1.57 11.92
CA THR A 188 -9.56 -0.93 10.77
C THR A 188 -8.80 -1.13 9.46
N GLY A 189 -7.48 -1.32 9.52
CA GLY A 189 -6.57 -1.29 8.38
C GLY A 189 -6.36 0.13 7.85
N THR A 190 -6.57 1.14 8.69
CA THR A 190 -6.39 2.57 8.39
C THR A 190 -5.36 3.17 9.35
N PRO A 191 -4.88 4.41 9.12
CA PRO A 191 -3.98 5.09 10.05
C PRO A 191 -4.50 5.22 11.48
N VAL A 192 -5.80 5.09 11.70
CA VAL A 192 -6.43 5.08 13.03
C VAL A 192 -5.86 3.96 13.89
N ASP A 193 -5.49 2.82 13.32
CA ASP A 193 -4.89 1.70 14.05
C ASP A 193 -3.56 2.07 14.74
N ASN A 194 -2.83 3.03 14.18
CA ASN A 194 -1.55 3.52 14.71
C ASN A 194 -1.68 4.91 15.38
N THR A 195 -2.87 5.25 15.88
CA THR A 195 -3.15 6.55 16.51
C THR A 195 -3.53 6.36 17.97
N VAL A 196 -3.01 7.22 18.83
CA VAL A 196 -3.43 7.39 20.24
C VAL A 196 -4.48 8.50 20.24
N ILE A 197 -5.69 8.24 20.75
CA ILE A 197 -6.83 9.16 20.64
C ILE A 197 -7.24 9.64 22.02
N VAL A 198 -7.29 10.96 22.20
CA VAL A 198 -7.70 11.63 23.45
C VAL A 198 -8.77 12.66 23.17
N SER A 199 -9.41 13.21 24.21
CA SER A 199 -10.31 14.33 24.05
C SER A 199 -9.56 15.61 23.68
N LEU A 200 -10.23 16.59 23.03
CA LEU A 200 -9.63 17.89 22.79
C LEU A 200 -9.28 18.61 24.10
N ALA A 201 -10.15 18.52 25.10
CA ALA A 201 -9.90 19.08 26.43
C ALA A 201 -8.62 18.52 27.07
N ALA A 202 -8.32 17.22 26.83
CA ALA A 202 -7.09 16.61 27.32
C ALA A 202 -5.83 17.21 26.68
N ILE A 203 -5.91 17.56 25.40
CA ILE A 203 -4.79 18.28 24.72
C ILE A 203 -4.56 19.63 25.37
N GLU A 204 -5.60 20.41 25.66
CA GLU A 204 -5.44 21.69 26.37
C GLU A 204 -4.92 21.48 27.79
N ALA A 205 -5.42 20.46 28.50
CA ALA A 205 -5.01 20.17 29.88
C ALA A 205 -3.50 19.94 30.01
N ILE A 206 -2.91 19.10 29.13
CA ILE A 206 -1.46 18.82 29.18
C ILE A 206 -0.60 20.03 28.83
N HIS A 207 -1.18 21.09 28.26
CA HIS A 207 -0.47 22.29 27.84
C HIS A 207 -0.72 23.50 28.77
N VAL A 208 -1.48 23.34 29.90
CA VAL A 208 -1.76 24.44 30.85
C VAL A 208 -0.48 25.09 31.37
N ASP A 209 0.51 24.29 31.77
CA ASP A 209 1.79 24.76 32.31
C ASP A 209 2.88 24.92 31.22
N TRP A 210 2.47 25.02 29.95
CA TRP A 210 3.39 25.13 28.81
C TRP A 210 3.25 26.45 28.09
N SER A 211 4.39 27.01 27.66
CA SER A 211 4.44 28.19 26.81
C SER A 211 5.45 27.99 25.71
N THR A 212 5.05 28.32 24.47
CA THR A 212 5.91 28.22 23.25
C THR A 212 6.57 26.84 23.06
N GLY A 213 5.87 25.75 23.47
CA GLY A 213 6.36 24.37 23.32
C GLY A 213 7.35 23.91 24.40
N ALA A 214 7.49 24.67 25.51
CA ALA A 214 8.31 24.29 26.65
C ALA A 214 7.54 24.48 27.97
N LYS A 215 7.86 23.63 28.96
CA LYS A 215 7.27 23.73 30.29
C LYS A 215 7.73 24.99 30.98
N ILE A 216 6.80 25.70 31.62
CA ILE A 216 7.09 26.92 32.37
C ILE A 216 7.81 26.54 33.68
N PRO A 217 9.07 26.96 33.88
CA PRO A 217 9.83 26.59 35.06
C PRO A 217 9.15 27.02 36.36
N GLY A 218 8.94 26.10 37.27
CA GLY A 218 8.35 26.34 38.60
C GLY A 218 6.82 26.41 38.62
N GLN A 219 6.14 26.25 37.49
CA GLN A 219 4.70 26.12 37.43
C GLN A 219 4.32 24.64 37.41
N LEU A 220 3.47 24.23 38.32
CA LEU A 220 2.94 22.86 38.40
C LEU A 220 1.52 22.94 38.97
N THR A 221 0.56 23.00 38.05
CA THR A 221 -0.86 23.11 38.39
C THR A 221 -1.39 21.73 38.79
N PRO A 222 -2.01 21.57 39.96
CA PRO A 222 -2.59 20.30 40.40
C PRO A 222 -3.67 19.80 39.39
N ILE A 223 -3.73 18.48 39.19
CA ILE A 223 -4.72 17.86 38.30
C ILE A 223 -6.17 18.25 38.62
N ASP A 224 -6.49 18.36 39.91
CA ASP A 224 -7.84 18.76 40.37
C ASP A 224 -8.18 20.19 39.96
N GLU A 225 -7.21 21.11 40.00
CA GLU A 225 -7.37 22.48 39.57
C GLU A 225 -7.51 22.57 38.02
N ILE A 226 -6.73 21.79 37.31
CA ILE A 226 -6.84 21.70 35.81
C ILE A 226 -8.24 21.24 35.42
N ARG A 227 -8.84 20.30 36.12
CA ARG A 227 -10.19 19.79 35.86
C ARG A 227 -11.29 20.85 36.00
N GLU A 228 -11.07 21.88 36.78
CA GLU A 228 -12.01 23.02 36.99
C GLU A 228 -11.79 24.17 36.02
N MET A 229 -10.68 24.14 35.22
CA MET A 229 -10.38 25.18 34.23
C MET A 229 -11.27 25.05 32.98
N ASP A 230 -11.41 26.16 32.27
CA ASP A 230 -11.93 26.15 30.89
C ASP A 230 -10.92 25.54 29.94
N LEU A 231 -11.15 24.30 29.54
CA LEU A 231 -10.31 23.55 28.60
C LEU A 231 -10.86 23.59 27.17
N THR A 232 -11.57 24.68 26.82
CA THR A 232 -11.96 24.91 25.43
C THR A 232 -10.72 25.06 24.56
N PRO A 233 -10.61 24.31 23.44
CA PRO A 233 -9.45 24.37 22.57
C PRO A 233 -9.21 25.79 22.07
N LYS A 234 -7.97 26.25 22.06
CA LYS A 234 -7.59 27.53 21.46
C LYS A 234 -7.45 27.38 19.95
N ASN A 235 -6.92 26.25 19.52
CA ASN A 235 -6.62 25.97 18.13
C ASN A 235 -6.88 24.49 17.82
N ILE A 236 -7.19 24.21 16.54
CA ILE A 236 -7.23 22.85 16.01
C ILE A 236 -6.37 22.74 14.76
N THR A 237 -5.87 21.55 14.47
CA THR A 237 -5.02 21.32 13.30
C THR A 237 -5.83 21.19 12.01
N ALA A 238 -6.97 20.52 12.09
CA ALA A 238 -7.89 20.32 10.96
C ALA A 238 -9.30 20.00 11.45
N ALA A 239 -10.28 20.11 10.56
CA ALA A 239 -11.63 19.63 10.78
C ALA A 239 -12.08 18.75 9.60
N LEU A 240 -12.71 17.61 9.90
CA LEU A 240 -13.47 16.84 8.92
C LEU A 240 -14.88 17.40 8.86
N VAL A 241 -15.40 17.59 7.65
CA VAL A 241 -16.70 18.26 7.43
C VAL A 241 -17.58 17.42 6.52
N GLY A 242 -18.81 17.19 6.95
CA GLY A 242 -19.89 16.66 6.12
C GLY A 242 -20.89 17.76 5.81
N VAL A 243 -21.39 17.79 4.59
CA VAL A 243 -22.38 18.77 4.14
C VAL A 243 -23.76 18.16 4.00
N LYS A 244 -24.80 18.95 4.25
CA LYS A 244 -26.21 18.53 4.07
C LYS A 244 -26.55 18.21 2.62
N SER A 245 -25.94 18.92 1.68
CA SER A 245 -26.14 18.73 0.25
C SER A 245 -24.81 18.78 -0.51
N LYS A 246 -24.59 17.79 -1.37
CA LYS A 246 -23.40 17.76 -2.24
C LYS A 246 -23.34 18.94 -3.21
N LEU A 247 -24.46 19.59 -3.49
CA LEU A 247 -24.53 20.76 -4.38
C LEU A 247 -23.88 22.00 -3.77
N THR A 248 -23.83 22.09 -2.44
CA THR A 248 -23.26 23.26 -1.74
C THR A 248 -21.76 23.13 -1.42
N ILE A 249 -21.13 21.99 -1.74
CA ILE A 249 -19.72 21.73 -1.42
C ILE A 249 -18.81 22.84 -1.95
N PHE A 250 -18.93 23.21 -3.22
CA PHE A 250 -18.05 24.21 -3.84
C PHE A 250 -18.30 25.61 -3.32
N GLN A 251 -19.53 25.93 -2.91
CA GLN A 251 -19.86 27.20 -2.29
C GLN A 251 -19.19 27.30 -0.92
N LEU A 252 -19.34 26.26 -0.09
CA LEU A 252 -18.72 26.20 1.22
C LEU A 252 -17.19 26.20 1.11
N GLN A 253 -16.63 25.42 0.17
CA GLN A 253 -15.17 25.41 -0.09
C GLN A 253 -14.64 26.80 -0.45
N ARG A 254 -15.35 27.53 -1.33
CA ARG A 254 -14.96 28.89 -1.70
C ARG A 254 -15.01 29.82 -0.49
N TRP A 255 -16.10 29.78 0.29
CA TRP A 255 -16.22 30.60 1.49
C TRP A 255 -15.06 30.37 2.47
N ILE A 256 -14.66 29.09 2.71
CA ILE A 256 -13.55 28.75 3.57
C ILE A 256 -12.22 29.27 3.00
N ASN A 257 -11.97 29.10 1.71
CA ASN A 257 -10.70 29.50 1.07
C ASN A 257 -10.55 31.03 0.97
N GLU A 258 -11.66 31.78 0.99
CA GLU A 258 -11.73 33.22 0.94
C GLU A 258 -12.06 33.85 2.32
N TYR A 259 -12.02 33.04 3.40
CA TYR A 259 -12.33 33.48 4.75
C TYR A 259 -11.39 34.62 5.19
N PRO A 260 -11.96 35.81 5.59
CA PRO A 260 -11.16 37.03 5.77
C PRO A 260 -10.37 37.05 7.07
N GLU A 261 -10.86 36.43 8.14
CA GLU A 261 -10.26 36.53 9.48
C GLU A 261 -9.02 35.63 9.61
N GLU A 262 -8.98 34.51 8.88
CA GLU A 262 -7.89 33.56 8.97
C GLU A 262 -7.65 32.82 7.63
N ALA A 263 -6.38 32.61 7.30
CA ALA A 263 -6.01 31.91 6.06
C ALA A 263 -6.25 30.39 6.18
N MET A 264 -7.44 29.95 5.75
CA MET A 264 -7.83 28.55 5.74
C MET A 264 -7.78 27.93 4.33
N THR A 265 -7.79 26.61 4.28
CA THR A 265 -7.94 25.82 3.04
C THR A 265 -8.92 24.68 3.29
N ALA A 266 -9.89 24.56 2.39
CA ALA A 266 -10.80 23.42 2.31
C ALA A 266 -10.45 22.58 1.09
N ILE A 267 -10.26 21.28 1.29
CA ILE A 267 -9.95 20.32 0.22
C ILE A 267 -11.04 19.27 0.12
N LEU A 268 -11.28 18.79 -1.10
CA LEU A 268 -12.03 17.57 -1.33
C LEU A 268 -11.06 16.38 -1.19
N PRO A 269 -11.29 15.45 -0.25
CA PRO A 269 -10.37 14.32 -0.01
C PRO A 269 -10.08 13.52 -1.27
N GLY A 270 -11.12 13.24 -2.07
CA GLY A 270 -10.96 12.49 -3.32
C GLY A 270 -10.08 13.19 -4.36
N ALA A 271 -10.20 14.53 -4.51
CA ALA A 271 -9.38 15.30 -5.42
C ALA A 271 -7.91 15.37 -4.94
N ALA A 272 -7.71 15.62 -3.65
CA ALA A 272 -6.37 15.64 -3.05
C ALA A 272 -5.69 14.27 -3.16
N LEU A 273 -6.44 13.18 -3.00
CA LEU A 273 -5.93 11.83 -3.20
C LEU A 273 -5.53 11.58 -4.66
N GLN A 274 -6.32 12.03 -5.64
CA GLN A 274 -5.95 11.94 -7.05
C GLN A 274 -4.67 12.73 -7.37
N GLU A 275 -4.49 13.90 -6.76
CA GLU A 275 -3.27 14.70 -6.89
C GLU A 275 -2.05 13.95 -6.32
N LEU A 276 -2.18 13.35 -5.13
CA LEU A 276 -1.16 12.48 -4.53
C LEU A 276 -0.80 11.33 -5.48
N TRP A 277 -1.80 10.62 -6.03
CA TRP A 277 -1.57 9.50 -6.94
C TRP A 277 -0.94 9.92 -8.27
N ARG A 278 -1.14 11.14 -8.72
CA ARG A 278 -0.43 11.66 -9.91
C ARG A 278 1.08 11.70 -9.68
N VAL A 279 1.51 12.07 -8.48
CA VAL A 279 2.94 12.11 -8.11
C VAL A 279 3.49 10.69 -7.87
N VAL A 280 2.78 9.89 -7.09
CA VAL A 280 3.18 8.51 -6.78
C VAL A 280 3.16 7.63 -8.02
N GLY A 281 2.20 7.84 -8.92
CA GLY A 281 2.03 7.09 -10.17
C GLY A 281 3.24 7.15 -11.11
N VAL A 282 4.08 8.18 -11.02
CA VAL A 282 5.34 8.23 -11.77
C VAL A 282 6.27 7.11 -11.32
N ILE A 283 6.42 6.93 -10.00
CA ILE A 283 7.26 5.87 -9.43
C ILE A 283 6.68 4.49 -9.76
N GLU A 284 5.36 4.34 -9.66
CA GLU A 284 4.67 3.09 -10.01
C GLU A 284 4.89 2.70 -11.47
N ASN A 285 4.76 3.65 -12.40
CA ASN A 285 4.98 3.41 -13.82
C ASN A 285 6.44 3.04 -14.12
N LEU A 286 7.40 3.63 -13.41
CA LEU A 286 8.81 3.25 -13.51
C LEU A 286 9.04 1.81 -13.03
N LEU A 287 8.46 1.41 -11.90
CA LEU A 287 8.57 0.04 -11.38
C LEU A 287 7.93 -0.98 -12.33
N LEU A 288 6.76 -0.66 -12.91
CA LEU A 288 6.14 -1.49 -13.93
C LEU A 288 7.00 -1.58 -15.19
N GLY A 289 7.57 -0.46 -15.64
CA GLY A 289 8.51 -0.43 -16.77
C GLY A 289 9.73 -1.33 -16.54
N ILE A 290 10.35 -1.25 -15.36
CA ILE A 290 11.46 -2.14 -14.97
C ILE A 290 11.00 -3.61 -15.01
N SER A 291 9.84 -3.92 -14.47
CA SER A 291 9.31 -5.29 -14.46
C SER A 291 9.09 -5.84 -15.87
N VAL A 292 8.59 -5.02 -16.80
CA VAL A 292 8.44 -5.39 -18.22
C VAL A 292 9.80 -5.67 -18.86
N VAL A 293 10.80 -4.83 -18.61
CA VAL A 293 12.18 -5.04 -19.11
C VAL A 293 12.77 -6.35 -18.57
N VAL A 294 12.54 -6.65 -17.30
CA VAL A 294 13.00 -7.92 -16.67
C VAL A 294 12.31 -9.13 -17.32
N ILE A 295 10.99 -9.06 -17.57
CA ILE A 295 10.26 -10.12 -18.30
C ILE A 295 10.82 -10.29 -19.71
N PHE A 296 11.04 -9.19 -20.42
CA PHE A 296 11.63 -9.24 -21.77
C PHE A 296 13.02 -9.88 -21.77
N THR A 297 13.87 -9.49 -20.83
CA THR A 297 15.22 -10.07 -20.67
C THR A 297 15.18 -11.57 -20.39
N THR A 298 14.23 -12.03 -19.59
CA THR A 298 14.06 -13.47 -19.31
C THR A 298 13.52 -14.24 -20.52
N LEU A 299 12.65 -13.65 -21.35
CA LEU A 299 12.22 -14.25 -22.61
C LEU A 299 13.39 -14.39 -23.59
N VAL A 300 14.23 -13.36 -23.70
CA VAL A 300 15.48 -13.44 -24.51
C VAL A 300 16.41 -14.52 -23.97
N GLY A 301 16.57 -14.60 -22.66
CA GLY A 301 17.33 -15.67 -22.00
C GLY A 301 16.80 -17.07 -22.30
N MET A 302 15.47 -17.24 -22.28
CA MET A 302 14.82 -18.50 -22.70
C MET A 302 15.15 -18.86 -24.15
N ALA A 303 15.06 -17.89 -25.07
CA ALA A 303 15.45 -18.12 -26.46
C ALA A 303 16.93 -18.52 -26.62
N ALA A 304 17.83 -17.83 -25.90
CA ALA A 304 19.26 -18.14 -25.92
C ALA A 304 19.54 -19.57 -25.42
N ILE A 305 18.88 -20.00 -24.36
CA ILE A 305 18.98 -21.38 -23.85
C ILE A 305 18.43 -22.38 -24.90
N MET A 306 17.30 -22.08 -25.52
CA MET A 306 16.75 -22.92 -26.60
C MET A 306 17.71 -22.98 -27.79
N PHE A 307 18.35 -21.87 -28.18
CA PHE A 307 19.39 -21.88 -29.22
C PHE A 307 20.59 -22.72 -28.86
N SER A 308 21.12 -22.57 -27.64
CA SER A 308 22.26 -23.39 -27.17
C SER A 308 21.91 -24.88 -27.20
N SER A 309 20.70 -25.21 -26.80
CA SER A 309 20.23 -26.60 -26.77
C SER A 309 20.05 -27.25 -28.16
N LEU A 310 19.89 -26.46 -29.22
CA LEU A 310 19.77 -26.99 -30.58
C LEU A 310 21.02 -27.73 -31.03
N SER A 311 22.23 -27.27 -30.65
CA SER A 311 23.48 -27.90 -30.99
C SER A 311 23.61 -29.31 -30.38
N GLU A 312 23.14 -29.47 -29.14
CA GLU A 312 23.11 -30.75 -28.41
C GLU A 312 22.07 -31.71 -28.98
N ARG A 313 20.96 -31.18 -29.50
CA ARG A 313 19.84 -31.96 -30.06
C ARG A 313 20.01 -32.34 -31.55
N ARG A 314 21.07 -31.91 -32.20
CA ARG A 314 21.31 -32.21 -33.63
C ARG A 314 21.15 -33.72 -33.94
N ARG A 315 21.74 -34.55 -33.10
CA ARG A 315 21.67 -36.01 -33.24
C ARG A 315 20.25 -36.54 -33.04
N GLU A 316 19.52 -36.05 -32.06
CA GLU A 316 18.11 -36.45 -31.82
C GLU A 316 17.21 -36.04 -32.99
N MET A 317 17.36 -34.83 -33.51
CA MET A 317 16.61 -34.34 -34.68
C MET A 317 16.89 -35.16 -35.93
N ALA A 318 18.15 -35.59 -36.16
CA ALA A 318 18.51 -36.47 -37.22
C ALA A 318 17.87 -37.84 -37.11
N ILE A 319 17.81 -38.42 -35.92
CA ILE A 319 17.13 -39.72 -35.65
C ILE A 319 15.60 -39.60 -35.91
N TRP A 320 14.98 -38.55 -35.44
CA TRP A 320 13.54 -38.30 -35.67
C TRP A 320 13.20 -38.18 -37.16
N ARG A 321 14.08 -37.50 -37.91
CA ARG A 321 13.91 -37.42 -39.36
C ARG A 321 14.11 -38.73 -40.08
N ALA A 322 15.08 -39.53 -39.66
CA ALA A 322 15.27 -40.90 -40.17
C ALA A 322 14.04 -41.78 -39.94
N MET A 323 13.30 -41.53 -38.87
CA MET A 323 12.01 -42.17 -38.56
C MET A 323 10.80 -41.56 -39.29
N GLY A 324 10.99 -40.55 -40.16
CA GLY A 324 9.92 -39.96 -40.97
C GLY A 324 9.27 -38.69 -40.37
N ALA A 325 9.86 -38.11 -39.31
CA ALA A 325 9.33 -36.86 -38.77
C ALA A 325 9.51 -35.70 -39.75
N SER A 326 8.44 -34.93 -39.99
CA SER A 326 8.52 -33.73 -40.85
C SER A 326 9.27 -32.57 -40.12
N PRO A 327 9.87 -31.65 -40.86
CA PRO A 327 10.50 -30.45 -40.26
C PRO A 327 9.53 -29.62 -39.39
N PHE A 328 8.23 -29.59 -39.74
CA PHE A 328 7.19 -28.94 -38.92
C PHE A 328 6.98 -29.63 -37.57
N THR A 329 7.25 -30.95 -37.47
CA THR A 329 7.21 -31.68 -36.20
C THR A 329 8.25 -31.15 -35.22
N VAL A 330 9.44 -30.77 -35.71
CA VAL A 330 10.52 -30.19 -34.90
C VAL A 330 10.12 -28.80 -34.38
N ILE A 331 9.54 -27.95 -35.25
CA ILE A 331 9.01 -26.65 -34.84
C ILE A 331 7.94 -26.82 -33.75
N GLY A 332 6.96 -27.70 -33.99
CA GLY A 332 5.88 -27.97 -33.05
C GLY A 332 6.38 -28.47 -31.68
N LEU A 333 7.44 -29.29 -31.67
CA LEU A 333 8.05 -29.78 -30.43
C LEU A 333 8.67 -28.63 -29.61
N LEU A 334 9.43 -27.73 -30.25
CA LEU A 334 10.05 -26.57 -29.59
C LEU A 334 9.01 -25.58 -29.09
N MET A 335 7.94 -25.35 -29.85
CA MET A 335 6.81 -24.51 -29.40
C MET A 335 6.09 -25.12 -28.19
N LEU A 336 5.85 -26.44 -28.20
CA LEU A 336 5.25 -27.14 -27.05
C LEU A 336 6.16 -27.04 -25.82
N GLU A 337 7.47 -27.14 -25.98
CA GLU A 337 8.44 -26.97 -24.90
C GLU A 337 8.36 -25.56 -24.30
N ALA A 338 8.31 -24.51 -25.13
CA ALA A 338 8.12 -23.14 -24.66
C ALA A 338 6.80 -22.94 -23.91
N ILE A 339 5.72 -23.52 -24.38
CA ILE A 339 4.41 -23.48 -23.70
C ILE A 339 4.49 -24.18 -22.34
N PHE A 340 5.12 -25.35 -22.26
CA PHE A 340 5.30 -26.06 -20.99
C PHE A 340 6.12 -25.27 -19.99
N ILE A 341 7.25 -24.70 -20.41
CA ILE A 341 8.09 -23.85 -19.58
C ILE A 341 7.27 -22.65 -19.09
N SER A 342 6.49 -22.01 -19.97
CA SER A 342 5.67 -20.86 -19.61
C SER A 342 4.59 -21.19 -18.60
N ILE A 343 3.84 -22.28 -18.79
CA ILE A 343 2.78 -22.72 -17.87
C ILE A 343 3.37 -23.07 -16.49
N LEU A 344 4.48 -23.81 -16.47
CA LEU A 344 5.15 -24.16 -15.22
C LEU A 344 5.68 -22.91 -14.51
N SER A 345 6.25 -21.95 -15.27
CA SER A 345 6.75 -20.70 -14.72
C SER A 345 5.64 -19.82 -14.15
N ILE A 346 4.49 -19.74 -14.83
CA ILE A 346 3.31 -19.03 -14.34
C ILE A 346 2.81 -19.68 -13.04
N THR A 347 2.65 -21.00 -13.05
CA THR A 347 2.19 -21.72 -11.85
C THR A 347 3.13 -21.50 -10.68
N PHE A 348 4.43 -21.62 -10.92
CA PHE A 348 5.43 -21.42 -9.88
C PHE A 348 5.53 -19.96 -9.42
N SER A 349 5.34 -18.98 -10.32
CA SER A 349 5.30 -17.56 -9.95
C SER A 349 4.13 -17.22 -9.03
N VAL A 350 2.95 -17.80 -9.28
CA VAL A 350 1.77 -17.64 -8.43
C VAL A 350 2.00 -18.24 -7.05
N VAL A 351 2.53 -19.46 -6.99
CA VAL A 351 2.86 -20.11 -5.72
C VAL A 351 3.90 -19.31 -4.94
N LEU A 352 4.95 -18.85 -5.62
CA LEU A 352 6.00 -18.04 -5.01
C LEU A 352 5.46 -16.72 -4.48
N LEU A 353 4.61 -16.03 -5.26
CA LEU A 353 3.93 -14.81 -4.84
C LEU A 353 3.13 -15.03 -3.56
N PHE A 354 2.33 -16.09 -3.52
CA PHE A 354 1.52 -16.44 -2.34
C PHE A 354 2.39 -16.71 -1.12
N CYS A 355 3.48 -17.48 -1.28
CA CYS A 355 4.42 -17.75 -0.19
C CYS A 355 5.07 -16.47 0.33
N VAL A 356 5.58 -15.61 -0.57
CA VAL A 356 6.25 -14.36 -0.21
C VAL A 356 5.29 -13.38 0.46
N LEU A 357 4.08 -13.21 -0.09
CA LEU A 357 3.08 -12.32 0.50
C LEU A 357 2.64 -12.77 1.89
N ASN A 358 2.36 -14.07 2.08
CA ASN A 358 2.00 -14.60 3.40
C ASN A 358 3.13 -14.45 4.44
N LEU A 359 4.38 -14.59 4.00
CA LEU A 359 5.53 -14.42 4.87
C LEU A 359 5.78 -12.95 5.25
N LEU A 360 5.60 -12.04 4.28
CA LEU A 360 5.86 -10.61 4.48
C LEU A 360 4.66 -9.84 5.05
N GLN A 361 3.43 -10.35 4.88
CA GLN A 361 2.21 -9.69 5.34
C GLN A 361 2.25 -9.27 6.82
N PRO A 362 2.65 -10.12 7.79
CA PRO A 362 2.73 -9.72 9.19
C PRO A 362 3.73 -8.59 9.42
N TRP A 363 4.83 -8.58 8.68
CA TRP A 363 5.85 -7.54 8.77
C TRP A 363 5.39 -6.22 8.15
N ILE A 364 4.71 -6.26 6.99
CA ILE A 364 4.14 -5.07 6.32
C ILE A 364 3.05 -4.45 7.19
N ASP A 365 2.16 -5.27 7.72
CA ASP A 365 1.08 -4.84 8.60
C ASP A 365 1.62 -4.24 9.90
N TYR A 366 2.61 -4.90 10.51
CA TYR A 366 3.25 -4.42 11.74
C TYR A 366 3.94 -3.06 11.55
N ASN A 367 4.67 -2.84 10.45
CA ASN A 367 5.44 -1.61 10.26
C ASN A 367 4.62 -0.47 9.62
N TYR A 368 3.74 -0.80 8.67
CA TYR A 368 3.04 0.20 7.86
C TYR A 368 1.52 0.24 8.08
N GLY A 369 0.94 -0.76 8.73
CA GLY A 369 -0.52 -0.86 8.91
C GLY A 369 -1.27 -1.10 7.60
N ILE A 370 -0.59 -1.61 6.56
CA ILE A 370 -1.19 -1.88 5.24
C ILE A 370 -1.59 -3.35 5.18
N LEU A 371 -2.89 -3.58 5.03
CA LEU A 371 -3.41 -4.90 4.71
C LEU A 371 -3.30 -5.12 3.20
N VAL A 372 -2.30 -5.90 2.78
CA VAL A 372 -2.25 -6.37 1.39
C VAL A 372 -3.33 -7.43 1.21
N ASN A 373 -4.31 -7.12 0.39
CA ASN A 373 -5.39 -8.08 0.10
C ASN A 373 -4.81 -9.23 -0.73
N ILE A 374 -4.65 -10.40 -0.10
CA ILE A 374 -4.18 -11.64 -0.75
C ILE A 374 -5.37 -12.27 -1.48
N GLU A 375 -6.16 -11.47 -2.22
CA GLU A 375 -7.21 -12.03 -3.06
C GLU A 375 -6.62 -12.84 -4.22
N MET A 376 -7.37 -13.87 -4.60
CA MET A 376 -7.08 -14.71 -5.75
C MET A 376 -6.84 -13.86 -7.01
N LEU A 377 -6.18 -14.45 -7.98
CA LEU A 377 -5.87 -13.92 -9.30
C LEU A 377 -7.01 -13.07 -9.86
N ALA A 378 -6.74 -11.82 -10.15
CA ALA A 378 -7.67 -10.94 -10.82
C ALA A 378 -7.76 -11.29 -12.31
N ILE A 379 -8.86 -10.90 -12.96
CA ILE A 379 -9.01 -11.06 -14.44
C ILE A 379 -7.83 -10.42 -15.18
N LYS A 380 -7.29 -9.32 -14.67
CA LYS A 380 -6.10 -8.66 -15.24
C LYS A 380 -4.87 -9.57 -15.26
N ASP A 381 -4.68 -10.38 -14.21
CA ASP A 381 -3.56 -11.33 -14.14
C ASP A 381 -3.65 -12.39 -15.26
N MET A 382 -4.87 -12.83 -15.60
CA MET A 382 -5.10 -13.74 -16.70
C MET A 382 -4.70 -13.17 -18.06
N TYR A 383 -4.97 -11.87 -18.29
CA TYR A 383 -4.50 -11.20 -19.51
C TYR A 383 -2.97 -11.15 -19.58
N VAL A 384 -2.30 -10.88 -18.47
CA VAL A 384 -0.83 -10.87 -18.42
C VAL A 384 -0.26 -12.24 -18.72
N PHE A 385 -0.83 -13.30 -18.16
CA PHE A 385 -0.41 -14.67 -18.44
C PHE A 385 -0.63 -15.05 -19.91
N ALA A 386 -1.77 -14.67 -20.48
CA ALA A 386 -2.03 -14.91 -21.90
C ALA A 386 -1.02 -14.20 -22.81
N VAL A 387 -0.75 -12.90 -22.54
CA VAL A 387 0.25 -12.12 -23.27
C VAL A 387 1.65 -12.72 -23.11
N PHE A 388 2.01 -13.16 -21.91
CA PHE A 388 3.29 -13.82 -21.65
C PHE A 388 3.44 -15.12 -22.44
N ILE A 389 2.42 -15.98 -22.48
CA ILE A 389 2.43 -17.22 -23.27
C ILE A 389 2.59 -16.92 -24.78
N ILE A 390 1.84 -15.93 -25.30
CA ILE A 390 1.95 -15.50 -26.70
C ILE A 390 3.37 -15.00 -27.01
N ALA A 391 3.91 -14.14 -26.14
CA ALA A 391 5.27 -13.63 -26.28
C ALA A 391 6.33 -14.76 -26.24
N SER A 392 6.17 -15.71 -25.35
CA SER A 392 7.03 -16.90 -25.21
C SER A 392 7.02 -17.75 -26.49
N ILE A 393 5.82 -18.02 -27.05
CA ILE A 393 5.66 -18.72 -28.34
C ILE A 393 6.35 -17.93 -29.45
N THR A 394 6.14 -16.62 -29.54
CA THR A 394 6.72 -15.77 -30.57
C THR A 394 8.24 -15.77 -30.52
N VAL A 395 8.81 -15.64 -29.32
CA VAL A 395 10.26 -15.65 -29.11
C VAL A 395 10.85 -17.02 -29.42
N SER A 396 10.14 -18.13 -29.10
CA SER A 396 10.58 -19.49 -29.39
C SER A 396 10.56 -19.85 -30.89
N LEU A 397 9.86 -19.06 -31.72
CA LEU A 397 9.89 -19.23 -33.18
C LEU A 397 11.29 -19.04 -33.77
N LEU A 398 12.10 -18.11 -33.20
CA LEU A 398 13.46 -17.86 -33.70
C LEU A 398 14.35 -19.12 -33.64
N PRO A 399 14.54 -19.78 -32.49
CA PRO A 399 15.27 -21.04 -32.44
C PRO A 399 14.57 -22.18 -33.24
N ALA A 400 13.23 -22.20 -33.29
CA ALA A 400 12.49 -23.20 -34.02
C ALA A 400 12.70 -23.10 -35.54
N ILE A 401 12.73 -21.90 -36.12
CA ILE A 401 13.03 -21.66 -37.52
C ILE A 401 14.48 -22.07 -37.81
N ARG A 402 15.42 -21.75 -36.93
CA ARG A 402 16.83 -22.17 -37.10
C ARG A 402 16.96 -23.70 -37.07
N ALA A 403 16.25 -24.38 -36.18
CA ALA A 403 16.16 -25.84 -36.12
C ALA A 403 15.63 -26.44 -37.43
N TYR A 404 14.61 -25.79 -38.02
CA TYR A 404 14.05 -26.17 -39.33
C TYR A 404 15.12 -26.11 -40.41
N TRP A 405 15.88 -25.01 -40.54
CA TRP A 405 16.95 -24.86 -41.51
C TRP A 405 18.09 -25.88 -41.32
N PHE A 406 18.51 -26.12 -40.10
CA PHE A 406 19.49 -27.16 -39.81
C PHE A 406 18.99 -28.55 -40.19
N SER A 407 17.75 -28.83 -39.92
CA SER A 407 17.15 -30.13 -40.24
C SER A 407 17.06 -30.41 -41.76
N ILE A 408 17.02 -29.39 -42.61
CA ILE A 408 17.02 -29.52 -44.08
C ILE A 408 18.45 -29.70 -44.60
N ASN A 409 19.40 -28.90 -44.13
CA ASN A 409 20.77 -28.85 -44.68
C ASN A 409 21.64 -30.06 -44.25
N ASP A 410 21.49 -30.57 -43.03
CA ASP A 410 22.27 -31.71 -42.54
C ASP A 410 21.84 -33.04 -43.13
N GLY A 411 20.69 -33.10 -43.81
CA GLY A 411 20.23 -34.28 -44.58
C GLY A 411 20.95 -34.52 -45.89
N MET A 412 21.79 -33.55 -46.36
CA MET A 412 22.43 -33.62 -47.66
C MET A 412 23.97 -33.65 -47.64
N THR A 413 24.60 -33.61 -46.47
CA THR A 413 26.06 -33.70 -46.37
C THR A 413 26.49 -34.96 -45.68
N ILE A 414 26.69 -36.04 -46.45
CA ILE A 414 27.55 -37.17 -46.07
C ILE A 414 29.00 -36.58 -46.14
N LYS A 415 29.56 -36.16 -45.02
CA LYS A 415 31.01 -35.96 -44.91
C LYS A 415 31.65 -37.36 -44.97
N LEU A 416 32.00 -37.77 -46.16
CA LEU A 416 32.97 -38.85 -46.34
C LEU A 416 34.28 -38.37 -45.64
N LEU A 417 34.49 -38.88 -44.43
CA LEU A 417 35.80 -38.86 -43.79
C LEU A 417 36.72 -39.79 -44.62
N LEU A 418 37.28 -39.29 -45.70
CA LEU A 418 38.51 -39.86 -46.27
C LEU A 418 39.61 -39.57 -45.26
N LYS A 419 39.96 -40.60 -44.49
CA LYS A 419 41.13 -40.72 -43.69
C LYS A 419 42.29 -40.96 -44.69
N ASN A 420 43.24 -39.99 -44.83
CA ASN A 420 44.62 -40.25 -45.27
C ASN A 420 45.52 -40.17 -44.04
#